data_adb0b68715f8699f2bb37d50699525e5
#
_entry.id   adb0b68715f8699f2bb37d50699525e5
#
_cell.length_a   1.000
_cell.length_b   1.000
_cell.length_c   1.000
_cell.angle_alpha   90.00
_cell.angle_beta   90.00
_cell.angle_gamma   90.00
#
_symmetry.space_group_name_H-M   'P 1'
#
loop_
_entity.id
_entity.type
_entity.pdbx_description
1 polymer ?
#
loop_
_entity_poly.entity_id
_entity_poly.type
_entity_poly.pdbx_seq_one_letter_code
_entity_poly.pdbx_strand_id
1 'polypeptide(L)'
;MTQILFKNINAKDLHTLKVYEEQGGYQSLKKAFARKPEEIIEMVKASGLRGRGGAGFPAGLKWSFLAKNVFPRYLCCNADESEPGTCKDRELLLKNPHMLIEGMILCSYACQIETGYIYMRGEFHDLSFIMDKALEEAHAKGYLGKNILGSGFNLDIHTHLGAGAYICGEESALLNSLEGGRGEPRMKPPFPAVEGLYAKPTVINNVETLCVVPYIINEGAEKYAALGTEKSKGTKLVSVSGHVQKPGNYEVVLGTPTREIIYDLAGGIRDGNKLKAFIPGGSSVPMLPADKVDVGYDYESLAEA
;
A
#
# COMPACT_ATOMS: atom_id res chain seq x y z
N MET A 1 -18.37 -0.16 -10.54
CA MET A 1 -16.93 0.23 -10.52
C MET A 1 -16.05 -0.99 -10.30
N THR A 2 -14.90 -1.05 -10.95
CA THR A 2 -13.93 -2.13 -10.71
C THR A 2 -13.31 -1.94 -9.33
N GLN A 3 -13.41 -2.96 -8.48
CA GLN A 3 -12.77 -3.02 -7.17
C GLN A 3 -11.72 -4.14 -7.14
N ILE A 4 -10.54 -3.84 -6.67
CA ILE A 4 -9.42 -4.77 -6.49
C ILE A 4 -9.23 -5.06 -5.00
N LEU A 5 -9.06 -4.01 -4.22
CA LEU A 5 -8.77 -4.10 -2.79
C LEU A 5 -10.03 -4.25 -1.94
N PHE A 6 -11.12 -3.58 -2.36
CA PHE A 6 -12.38 -3.56 -1.62
C PHE A 6 -13.42 -4.56 -2.14
N LYS A 7 -13.08 -5.38 -3.12
CA LYS A 7 -14.01 -6.34 -3.75
C LYS A 7 -14.84 -7.15 -2.76
N ASN A 8 -14.26 -7.58 -1.67
CA ASN A 8 -14.93 -8.37 -0.63
C ASN A 8 -14.66 -7.83 0.78
N ILE A 9 -14.30 -6.55 0.91
CA ILE A 9 -13.81 -5.95 2.16
C ILE A 9 -14.79 -6.06 3.33
N ASN A 10 -16.05 -6.24 3.08
CA ASN A 10 -17.10 -6.40 4.08
C ASN A 10 -17.52 -7.87 4.31
N ALA A 11 -16.82 -8.83 3.72
CA ALA A 11 -17.08 -10.23 4.01
C ALA A 11 -16.81 -10.53 5.48
N LYS A 12 -17.72 -11.30 6.10
CA LYS A 12 -17.59 -11.67 7.50
C LYS A 12 -16.31 -12.47 7.72
N ASP A 13 -15.58 -12.14 8.77
CA ASP A 13 -14.33 -12.81 9.18
C ASP A 13 -13.21 -12.84 8.13
N LEU A 14 -13.21 -11.90 7.15
CA LEU A 14 -12.18 -11.78 6.11
C LEU A 14 -10.76 -11.59 6.68
N HIS A 15 -10.66 -11.08 7.92
CA HIS A 15 -9.39 -10.92 8.62
C HIS A 15 -8.74 -12.24 9.03
N THR A 16 -9.44 -13.38 8.90
CA THR A 16 -8.90 -14.70 9.20
C THR A 16 -8.30 -15.37 7.97
N LEU A 17 -7.24 -16.14 8.16
CA LEU A 17 -6.60 -16.91 7.09
C LEU A 17 -7.59 -17.78 6.33
N LYS A 18 -8.48 -18.48 7.05
CA LYS A 18 -9.47 -19.38 6.45
C LYS A 18 -10.32 -18.67 5.41
N VAL A 19 -10.94 -17.56 5.76
CA VAL A 19 -11.83 -16.83 4.85
C VAL A 19 -11.05 -16.20 3.71
N TYR A 20 -9.84 -15.70 3.97
CA TYR A 20 -8.98 -15.16 2.93
C TYR A 20 -8.59 -16.23 1.88
N GLU A 21 -8.22 -17.46 2.31
CA GLU A 21 -7.95 -18.59 1.40
C GLU A 21 -9.20 -19.00 0.60
N GLU A 22 -10.38 -19.07 1.24
CA GLU A 22 -11.64 -19.37 0.57
C GLU A 22 -11.99 -18.36 -0.53
N GLN A 23 -11.51 -17.14 -0.43
CA GLN A 23 -11.66 -16.09 -1.44
C GLN A 23 -10.53 -16.04 -2.47
N GLY A 24 -9.65 -17.03 -2.48
CA GLY A 24 -8.55 -17.15 -3.44
C GLY A 24 -7.25 -16.48 -2.99
N GLY A 25 -7.12 -16.15 -1.71
CA GLY A 25 -5.89 -15.63 -1.14
C GLY A 25 -4.72 -16.61 -1.25
N TYR A 26 -3.52 -16.08 -1.25
CA TYR A 26 -2.23 -16.78 -1.39
C TYR A 26 -2.03 -17.59 -2.68
N GLN A 27 -2.97 -17.54 -3.65
CA GLN A 27 -2.79 -18.22 -4.94
C GLN A 27 -1.69 -17.56 -5.78
N SER A 28 -1.43 -16.27 -5.60
CA SER A 28 -0.36 -15.56 -6.30
C SER A 28 1.02 -16.08 -5.95
N LEU A 29 1.23 -16.64 -4.74
CA LEU A 29 2.52 -17.18 -4.32
C LEU A 29 2.97 -18.35 -5.20
N LYS A 30 2.07 -19.27 -5.52
CA LYS A 30 2.39 -20.40 -6.42
C LYS A 30 2.81 -19.94 -7.79
N LYS A 31 2.13 -18.89 -8.31
CA LYS A 31 2.45 -18.30 -9.61
C LYS A 31 3.80 -17.56 -9.58
N ALA A 32 4.08 -16.86 -8.48
CA ALA A 32 5.33 -16.14 -8.30
C ALA A 32 6.52 -17.07 -8.14
N PHE A 33 6.41 -18.10 -7.30
CA PHE A 33 7.51 -19.05 -7.05
C PHE A 33 7.83 -19.97 -8.24
N ALA A 34 6.95 -20.03 -9.23
CA ALA A 34 7.23 -20.68 -10.51
C ALA A 34 8.02 -19.78 -11.48
N ARG A 35 8.33 -18.53 -11.11
CA ARG A 35 9.05 -17.53 -11.91
C ARG A 35 10.33 -17.10 -11.20
N LYS A 36 11.24 -16.50 -11.97
CA LYS A 36 12.42 -15.86 -11.37
C LYS A 36 12.03 -14.55 -10.67
N PRO A 37 12.74 -14.16 -9.59
CA PRO A 37 12.51 -12.89 -8.90
C PRO A 37 12.44 -11.67 -9.81
N GLU A 38 13.34 -11.59 -10.78
CA GLU A 38 13.41 -10.47 -11.72
C GLU A 38 12.17 -10.36 -12.62
N GLU A 39 11.55 -11.50 -12.97
CA GLU A 39 10.32 -11.51 -13.78
C GLU A 39 9.15 -10.89 -13.01
N ILE A 40 9.11 -11.07 -11.68
CA ILE A 40 8.11 -10.42 -10.83
C ILE A 40 8.31 -8.90 -10.82
N ILE A 41 9.55 -8.42 -10.72
CA ILE A 41 9.85 -6.99 -10.82
C ILE A 41 9.37 -6.43 -12.16
N GLU A 42 9.66 -7.12 -13.26
CA GLU A 42 9.23 -6.67 -14.60
C GLU A 42 7.70 -6.70 -14.76
N MET A 43 7.00 -7.67 -14.16
CA MET A 43 5.53 -7.67 -14.14
C MET A 43 4.98 -6.43 -13.40
N VAL A 44 5.55 -6.07 -12.25
CA VAL A 44 5.14 -4.90 -11.49
C VAL A 44 5.49 -3.61 -12.24
N LYS A 45 6.62 -3.54 -12.95
CA LYS A 45 6.94 -2.41 -13.84
C LYS A 45 5.93 -2.29 -14.98
N ALA A 46 5.66 -3.39 -15.68
CA ALA A 46 4.74 -3.43 -16.81
C ALA A 46 3.30 -3.06 -16.42
N SER A 47 2.91 -3.34 -15.18
CA SER A 47 1.59 -2.94 -14.66
C SER A 47 1.41 -1.43 -14.52
N GLY A 48 2.51 -0.67 -14.47
CA GLY A 48 2.47 0.77 -14.20
C GLY A 48 2.04 1.13 -12.77
N LEU A 49 2.10 0.19 -11.81
CA LEU A 49 1.77 0.46 -10.42
C LEU A 49 2.66 1.56 -9.85
N ARG A 50 2.05 2.67 -9.43
CA ARG A 50 2.70 3.75 -8.69
C ARG A 50 2.40 3.62 -7.20
N GLY A 51 3.31 4.11 -6.35
CA GLY A 51 3.14 4.14 -4.90
C GLY A 51 1.84 4.84 -4.47
N ARG A 52 1.15 4.28 -3.50
CA ARG A 52 -0.13 4.78 -2.95
C ARG A 52 0.03 5.52 -1.63
N GLY A 53 1.27 5.74 -1.19
CA GLY A 53 1.57 6.46 0.05
C GLY A 53 1.66 7.99 -0.10
N GLY A 54 1.44 8.55 -1.30
CA GLY A 54 1.48 9.99 -1.56
C GLY A 54 2.28 10.36 -2.80
N ALA A 55 3.59 10.15 -2.81
CA ALA A 55 4.51 10.61 -3.88
C ALA A 55 4.30 9.96 -5.25
N GLY A 56 3.62 8.83 -5.35
CA GLY A 56 3.29 8.20 -6.61
C GLY A 56 4.49 7.70 -7.44
N PHE A 57 5.63 7.40 -6.82
CA PHE A 57 6.79 6.87 -7.53
C PHE A 57 6.50 5.44 -8.05
N PRO A 58 6.96 5.05 -9.27
CA PRO A 58 6.71 3.72 -9.83
C PRO A 58 7.29 2.60 -8.95
N ALA A 59 6.42 1.69 -8.46
CA ALA A 59 6.80 0.68 -7.48
C ALA A 59 7.83 -0.32 -8.02
N GLY A 60 7.61 -0.87 -9.21
CA GLY A 60 8.54 -1.82 -9.82
C GLY A 60 9.91 -1.21 -10.15
N LEU A 61 9.95 0.07 -10.51
CA LEU A 61 11.20 0.81 -10.70
C LEU A 61 11.95 0.97 -9.37
N LYS A 62 11.24 1.32 -8.29
CA LYS A 62 11.81 1.41 -6.92
C LYS A 62 12.47 0.08 -6.52
N TRP A 63 11.81 -1.05 -6.78
CA TRP A 63 12.35 -2.37 -6.47
C TRP A 63 13.64 -2.70 -7.24
N SER A 64 13.72 -2.24 -8.49
CA SER A 64 14.92 -2.48 -9.34
C SER A 64 16.15 -1.66 -8.95
N PHE A 65 15.99 -0.66 -8.06
CA PHE A 65 17.12 0.15 -7.58
C PHE A 65 17.91 -0.47 -6.42
N LEU A 66 17.45 -1.61 -5.87
CA LEU A 66 18.19 -2.28 -4.81
C LEU A 66 19.61 -2.60 -5.26
N ALA A 67 20.58 -2.28 -4.42
CA ALA A 67 21.98 -2.55 -4.67
C ALA A 67 22.21 -4.04 -4.97
N LYS A 68 22.86 -4.33 -6.11
CA LYS A 68 23.09 -5.71 -6.55
C LYS A 68 24.11 -6.40 -5.66
N ASN A 69 23.86 -7.68 -5.33
CA ASN A 69 24.77 -8.54 -4.57
C ASN A 69 25.15 -7.98 -3.17
N VAL A 70 24.29 -7.13 -2.60
CA VAL A 70 24.44 -6.63 -1.21
C VAL A 70 23.34 -7.24 -0.36
N PHE A 71 23.70 -7.88 0.74
CA PHE A 71 22.81 -8.56 1.69
C PHE A 71 23.24 -8.27 3.14
N PRO A 72 22.39 -8.46 4.16
CA PRO A 72 20.96 -8.71 4.01
C PRO A 72 20.24 -7.52 3.36
N ARG A 73 19.00 -7.75 2.89
CA ARG A 73 18.09 -6.73 2.40
C ARG A 73 16.84 -6.70 3.26
N TYR A 74 16.18 -5.55 3.33
CA TYR A 74 15.00 -5.37 4.15
C TYR A 74 13.80 -4.83 3.35
N LEU A 75 12.60 -5.23 3.80
CA LEU A 75 11.35 -4.61 3.38
C LEU A 75 10.72 -3.90 4.57
N CYS A 76 10.43 -2.62 4.43
CA CYS A 76 9.62 -1.89 5.40
C CYS A 76 8.26 -1.54 4.76
N CYS A 77 7.20 -2.15 5.27
CA CYS A 77 5.84 -1.70 4.97
C CYS A 77 5.57 -0.44 5.79
N ASN A 78 5.35 0.68 5.11
CA ASN A 78 4.97 1.92 5.75
C ASN A 78 3.46 1.91 6.03
N ALA A 79 3.11 1.63 7.27
CA ALA A 79 1.77 1.71 7.84
C ALA A 79 1.64 2.87 8.84
N ASP A 80 2.52 3.88 8.75
CA ASP A 80 2.36 5.16 9.44
C ASP A 80 1.38 6.04 8.67
N GLU A 81 0.11 5.75 8.83
CA GLU A 81 -0.99 6.48 8.20
C GLU A 81 -1.36 7.69 9.08
N SER A 82 -0.57 8.74 9.00
CA SER A 82 -0.69 9.91 9.88
C SER A 82 -1.20 11.17 9.18
N GLU A 83 -1.41 11.14 7.86
CA GLU A 83 -2.01 12.27 7.13
C GLU A 83 -3.45 12.50 7.59
N PRO A 84 -3.80 13.72 8.09
CA PRO A 84 -5.15 14.02 8.55
C PRO A 84 -6.22 13.72 7.50
N GLY A 85 -7.28 13.00 7.91
CA GLY A 85 -8.38 12.58 7.03
C GLY A 85 -8.12 11.30 6.24
N THR A 86 -6.92 10.70 6.33
CA THR A 86 -6.58 9.44 5.68
C THR A 86 -6.79 8.25 6.62
N CYS A 87 -7.56 7.25 6.20
CA CYS A 87 -7.87 6.05 7.00
C CYS A 87 -8.06 4.78 6.14
N LYS A 88 -7.49 4.75 4.96
CA LYS A 88 -7.60 3.67 3.99
C LYS A 88 -6.74 2.44 4.33
N ASP A 89 -5.51 2.66 4.80
CA ASP A 89 -4.59 1.59 5.19
C ASP A 89 -5.07 0.91 6.46
N ARG A 90 -5.60 1.69 7.41
CA ARG A 90 -6.26 1.18 8.60
C ARG A 90 -7.37 0.18 8.24
N GLU A 91 -8.17 0.47 7.24
CA GLU A 91 -9.26 -0.41 6.82
C GLU A 91 -8.77 -1.74 6.24
N LEU A 92 -7.70 -1.70 5.45
CA LEU A 92 -7.05 -2.91 4.94
C LEU A 92 -6.45 -3.76 6.06
N LEU A 93 -5.72 -3.14 6.99
CA LEU A 93 -5.11 -3.83 8.13
C LEU A 93 -6.15 -4.47 9.04
N LEU A 94 -7.28 -3.78 9.27
CA LEU A 94 -8.36 -4.26 10.14
C LEU A 94 -9.14 -5.41 9.50
N LYS A 95 -9.46 -5.29 8.21
CA LYS A 95 -10.43 -6.17 7.55
C LYS A 95 -9.78 -7.27 6.70
N ASN A 96 -8.59 -7.02 6.16
CA ASN A 96 -7.93 -7.97 5.25
C ASN A 96 -6.38 -7.97 5.42
N PRO A 97 -5.87 -8.27 6.64
CA PRO A 97 -4.43 -8.25 6.92
C PRO A 97 -3.63 -9.23 6.07
N HIS A 98 -4.23 -10.37 5.70
CA HIS A 98 -3.57 -11.38 4.88
C HIS A 98 -3.25 -10.91 3.46
N MET A 99 -4.03 -9.96 2.91
CA MET A 99 -3.70 -9.35 1.60
C MET A 99 -2.39 -8.56 1.67
N LEU A 100 -2.13 -7.86 2.77
CA LEU A 100 -0.85 -7.19 2.99
C LEU A 100 0.28 -8.21 3.13
N ILE A 101 0.09 -9.27 3.94
CA ILE A 101 1.10 -10.31 4.14
C ILE A 101 1.46 -10.96 2.80
N GLU A 102 0.48 -11.34 1.98
CA GLU A 102 0.70 -11.90 0.64
C GLU A 102 1.49 -10.92 -0.25
N GLY A 103 1.11 -9.65 -0.26
CA GLY A 103 1.82 -8.60 -1.00
C GLY A 103 3.26 -8.41 -0.54
N MET A 104 3.52 -8.48 0.77
CA MET A 104 4.86 -8.41 1.34
C MET A 104 5.70 -9.63 0.95
N ILE A 105 5.14 -10.84 0.94
CA ILE A 105 5.85 -12.06 0.50
C ILE A 105 6.26 -11.92 -0.96
N LEU A 106 5.37 -11.46 -1.83
CA LEU A 106 5.65 -11.26 -3.26
C LEU A 106 6.75 -10.23 -3.50
N CYS A 107 6.69 -9.09 -2.81
CA CYS A 107 7.72 -8.05 -2.88
C CYS A 107 9.07 -8.58 -2.37
N SER A 108 9.06 -9.30 -1.24
CA SER A 108 10.25 -9.86 -0.63
C SER A 108 10.90 -10.92 -1.50
N TYR A 109 10.10 -11.80 -2.11
CA TYR A 109 10.59 -12.78 -3.09
C TYR A 109 11.25 -12.09 -4.29
N ALA A 110 10.56 -11.13 -4.91
CA ALA A 110 11.07 -10.39 -6.05
C ALA A 110 12.39 -9.65 -5.76
N CYS A 111 12.53 -9.12 -4.55
CA CYS A 111 13.68 -8.34 -4.10
C CYS A 111 14.75 -9.17 -3.36
N GLN A 112 14.53 -10.48 -3.18
CA GLN A 112 15.42 -11.38 -2.42
C GLN A 112 15.65 -10.85 -0.98
N ILE A 113 14.56 -10.59 -0.28
CA ILE A 113 14.52 -10.07 1.09
C ILE A 113 14.05 -11.19 2.03
N GLU A 114 14.77 -11.40 3.13
CA GLU A 114 14.43 -12.44 4.12
C GLU A 114 13.84 -11.87 5.41
N THR A 115 13.83 -10.54 5.57
CA THR A 115 13.27 -9.89 6.77
C THR A 115 12.44 -8.67 6.37
N GLY A 116 11.18 -8.66 6.81
CA GLY A 116 10.24 -7.56 6.61
C GLY A 116 9.76 -6.96 7.93
N TYR A 117 9.45 -5.67 7.91
CA TYR A 117 8.85 -4.95 9.03
C TYR A 117 7.57 -4.25 8.58
N ILE A 118 6.52 -4.32 9.39
CA ILE A 118 5.32 -3.51 9.25
C ILE A 118 5.42 -2.39 10.29
N TYR A 119 5.84 -1.20 9.84
CA TYR A 119 5.93 -0.03 10.70
C TYR A 119 4.57 0.63 10.81
N MET A 120 3.95 0.49 11.95
CA MET A 120 2.60 0.98 12.25
C MET A 120 2.69 2.23 13.13
N ARG A 121 1.81 3.22 12.87
CA ARG A 121 1.74 4.38 13.76
C ARG A 121 1.33 3.96 15.18
N GLY A 122 1.77 4.72 16.19
CA GLY A 122 1.53 4.38 17.61
C GLY A 122 0.06 4.22 17.98
N GLU A 123 -0.84 4.95 17.31
CA GLU A 123 -2.29 4.88 17.53
C GLU A 123 -2.94 3.61 16.97
N PHE A 124 -2.19 2.79 16.22
CA PHE A 124 -2.67 1.51 15.70
C PHE A 124 -2.41 0.33 16.65
N HIS A 125 -2.32 0.59 17.95
CA HIS A 125 -2.07 -0.44 18.96
C HIS A 125 -3.04 -1.63 18.84
N ASP A 126 -4.36 -1.38 18.73
CA ASP A 126 -5.33 -2.48 18.59
C ASP A 126 -5.18 -3.24 17.27
N LEU A 127 -4.74 -2.56 16.20
CA LEU A 127 -4.48 -3.18 14.90
C LEU A 127 -3.21 -4.04 14.92
N SER A 128 -2.24 -3.74 15.79
CA SER A 128 -1.04 -4.57 15.90
C SER A 128 -1.38 -5.99 16.33
N PHE A 129 -2.30 -6.19 17.26
CA PHE A 129 -2.76 -7.52 17.67
C PHE A 129 -3.42 -8.30 16.53
N ILE A 130 -4.18 -7.61 15.65
CA ILE A 130 -4.80 -8.25 14.48
C ILE A 130 -3.71 -8.68 13.50
N MET A 131 -2.72 -7.81 13.27
CA MET A 131 -1.59 -8.12 12.39
C MET A 131 -0.73 -9.26 12.95
N ASP A 132 -0.41 -9.23 14.24
CA ASP A 132 0.38 -10.28 14.90
C ASP A 132 -0.31 -11.64 14.78
N LYS A 133 -1.63 -11.69 15.03
CA LYS A 133 -2.43 -12.90 14.85
C LYS A 133 -2.41 -13.39 13.39
N ALA A 134 -2.56 -12.49 12.42
CA ALA A 134 -2.51 -12.87 11.01
C ALA A 134 -1.11 -13.38 10.60
N LEU A 135 -0.04 -12.82 11.16
CA LEU A 135 1.33 -13.31 10.97
C LEU A 135 1.51 -14.70 11.58
N GLU A 136 1.00 -14.94 12.79
CA GLU A 136 1.01 -16.27 13.43
C GLU A 136 0.25 -17.31 12.58
N GLU A 137 -0.93 -16.97 12.06
CA GLU A 137 -1.70 -17.83 11.16
C GLU A 137 -0.92 -18.13 9.87
N ALA A 138 -0.26 -17.14 9.28
CA ALA A 138 0.57 -17.30 8.09
C ALA A 138 1.81 -18.17 8.33
N HIS A 139 2.47 -18.03 9.48
CA HIS A 139 3.57 -18.90 9.91
C HIS A 139 3.10 -20.35 10.12
N ALA A 140 2.01 -20.54 10.85
CA ALA A 140 1.46 -21.89 11.12
C ALA A 140 1.09 -22.63 9.84
N LYS A 141 0.68 -21.91 8.79
CA LYS A 141 0.32 -22.48 7.48
C LYS A 141 1.52 -22.66 6.54
N GLY A 142 2.70 -22.14 6.88
CA GLY A 142 3.90 -22.22 6.05
C GLY A 142 3.95 -21.17 4.92
N TYR A 143 3.22 -20.08 5.04
CA TYR A 143 3.34 -18.90 4.17
C TYR A 143 4.45 -17.95 4.61
N LEU A 144 4.95 -18.09 5.85
CA LEU A 144 6.11 -17.39 6.39
C LEU A 144 7.07 -18.38 7.05
N GLY A 145 8.28 -17.91 7.35
CA GLY A 145 9.36 -18.70 7.93
C GLY A 145 10.29 -19.29 6.88
N LYS A 146 10.70 -20.55 7.08
CA LYS A 146 11.70 -21.22 6.23
C LYS A 146 11.03 -22.04 5.13
N ASN A 147 11.66 -22.04 3.95
CA ASN A 147 11.26 -22.87 2.80
C ASN A 147 9.77 -22.75 2.45
N ILE A 148 9.29 -21.51 2.31
CA ILE A 148 7.87 -21.18 2.08
C ILE A 148 7.33 -22.00 0.90
N LEU A 149 6.28 -22.78 1.14
CA LEU A 149 5.62 -23.65 0.15
C LEU A 149 6.60 -24.55 -0.65
N GLY A 150 7.76 -24.88 -0.09
CA GLY A 150 8.77 -25.72 -0.76
C GLY A 150 9.63 -24.99 -1.81
N SER A 151 9.57 -23.68 -1.87
CA SER A 151 10.29 -22.86 -2.87
C SER A 151 11.77 -22.63 -2.57
N GLY A 152 12.24 -22.96 -1.36
CA GLY A 152 13.57 -22.60 -0.86
C GLY A 152 13.67 -21.14 -0.35
N PHE A 153 12.64 -20.34 -0.53
CA PHE A 153 12.60 -18.95 -0.05
C PHE A 153 12.25 -18.88 1.43
N ASN A 154 12.93 -17.98 2.15
CA ASN A 154 12.70 -17.73 3.58
C ASN A 154 12.27 -16.29 3.78
N LEU A 155 11.32 -16.05 4.67
CA LEU A 155 10.91 -14.70 5.05
C LEU A 155 10.28 -14.71 6.44
N ASP A 156 10.76 -13.83 7.29
CA ASP A 156 10.10 -13.45 8.54
C ASP A 156 9.62 -12.00 8.46
N ILE A 157 8.40 -11.75 8.95
CA ILE A 157 7.78 -10.43 9.01
C ILE A 157 7.46 -10.10 10.47
N HIS A 158 7.82 -8.89 10.88
CA HIS A 158 7.61 -8.39 12.24
C HIS A 158 6.79 -7.11 12.22
N THR A 159 5.92 -6.92 13.20
CA THR A 159 5.26 -5.64 13.46
C THR A 159 6.18 -4.75 14.31
N HIS A 160 6.07 -3.44 14.09
CA HIS A 160 6.72 -2.42 14.91
C HIS A 160 5.77 -1.25 15.11
N LEU A 161 5.50 -0.88 16.36
CA LEU A 161 4.71 0.31 16.68
C LEU A 161 5.62 1.53 16.82
N GLY A 162 5.34 2.57 16.03
CA GLY A 162 5.94 3.88 16.19
C GLY A 162 5.41 4.60 17.44
N ALA A 163 5.89 5.82 17.66
CA ALA A 163 5.50 6.64 18.79
C ALA A 163 4.51 7.78 18.43
N GLY A 164 3.83 7.70 17.29
CA GLY A 164 2.79 8.64 16.87
C GLY A 164 3.30 9.94 16.21
N ALA A 165 4.55 9.98 15.75
CA ALA A 165 5.08 11.14 15.05
C ALA A 165 4.75 11.09 13.55
N TYR A 166 4.04 12.11 13.02
CA TYR A 166 3.70 12.25 11.60
C TYR A 166 4.91 12.08 10.67
N ILE A 167 6.07 12.65 11.07
CA ILE A 167 7.28 12.62 10.26
C ILE A 167 7.81 11.19 10.01
N CYS A 168 7.43 10.21 10.84
CA CYS A 168 7.81 8.82 10.64
C CYS A 168 7.09 8.16 9.44
N GLY A 169 6.14 8.84 8.80
CA GLY A 169 5.63 8.50 7.47
C GLY A 169 6.62 8.80 6.34
N GLU A 170 7.61 9.68 6.56
CA GLU A 170 8.72 9.87 5.63
C GLU A 170 9.68 8.66 5.73
N GLU A 171 10.09 8.11 4.58
CA GLU A 171 10.78 6.81 4.53
C GLU A 171 12.06 6.74 5.35
N SER A 172 12.86 7.81 5.42
CA SER A 172 14.12 7.79 6.17
C SER A 172 13.95 8.07 7.67
N ALA A 173 12.95 8.87 8.05
CA ALA A 173 12.54 9.05 9.43
C ALA A 173 11.96 7.76 10.02
N LEU A 174 11.17 7.01 9.22
CA LEU A 174 10.71 5.66 9.56
C LEU A 174 11.89 4.73 9.88
N LEU A 175 12.93 4.73 9.03
CA LEU A 175 14.12 3.90 9.24
C LEU A 175 14.85 4.26 10.54
N ASN A 176 15.08 5.55 10.83
CA ASN A 176 15.70 5.99 12.07
C ASN A 176 14.89 5.55 13.30
N SER A 177 13.53 5.68 13.22
CA SER A 177 12.66 5.23 14.30
C SER A 177 12.71 3.71 14.50
N LEU A 178 12.70 2.94 13.41
CA LEU A 178 12.79 1.48 13.45
C LEU A 178 14.13 0.99 14.02
N GLU A 179 15.20 1.75 13.79
CA GLU A 179 16.53 1.50 14.38
C GLU A 179 16.63 1.88 15.87
N GLY A 180 15.55 2.42 16.46
CA GLY A 180 15.49 2.84 17.87
C GLY A 180 15.98 4.26 18.11
N GLY A 181 16.26 5.02 17.06
CA GLY A 181 16.65 6.42 17.12
C GLY A 181 15.45 7.38 17.06
N ARG A 182 15.76 8.68 17.12
CA ARG A 182 14.76 9.71 16.87
C ARG A 182 14.30 9.69 15.42
N GLY A 183 13.00 9.77 15.19
CA GLY A 183 12.40 9.81 13.86
C GLY A 183 12.69 11.13 13.12
N GLU A 184 13.90 11.26 12.62
CA GLU A 184 14.37 12.40 11.84
C GLU A 184 14.71 11.96 10.42
N PRO A 185 14.32 12.72 9.36
CA PRO A 185 14.71 12.42 7.98
C PRO A 185 16.24 12.41 7.80
N ARG A 186 16.73 11.48 6.97
CA ARG A 186 18.12 11.42 6.56
C ARG A 186 18.35 12.27 5.30
N MET A 187 19.55 12.80 5.17
CA MET A 187 19.96 13.43 3.91
C MET A 187 20.07 12.36 2.80
N LYS A 188 19.62 12.70 1.61
CA LYS A 188 19.73 11.86 0.41
C LYS A 188 20.59 12.58 -0.64
N PRO A 189 21.48 11.91 -1.36
CA PRO A 189 21.91 10.53 -1.22
C PRO A 189 22.73 10.22 0.05
N PRO A 190 22.83 8.93 0.49
CA PRO A 190 22.34 7.72 -0.18
C PRO A 190 20.83 7.52 -0.05
N PHE A 191 20.22 6.87 -1.08
CA PHE A 191 18.82 6.46 -1.02
C PHE A 191 18.67 5.11 -0.31
N PRO A 192 17.51 4.81 0.31
CA PRO A 192 17.30 3.57 1.05
C PRO A 192 17.55 2.28 0.25
N ALA A 193 17.35 2.32 -1.07
CA ALA A 193 17.65 1.19 -1.94
C ALA A 193 19.15 0.80 -1.98
N VAL A 194 20.03 1.71 -1.56
CA VAL A 194 21.47 1.50 -1.46
C VAL A 194 21.87 1.35 0.02
N GLU A 195 21.40 2.28 0.87
CA GLU A 195 21.72 2.34 2.30
C GLU A 195 20.49 2.78 3.09
N GLY A 196 19.70 1.80 3.52
CA GLY A 196 18.46 1.97 4.28
C GLY A 196 18.58 1.49 5.72
N LEU A 197 17.71 0.54 6.12
CA LEU A 197 17.68 -0.02 7.47
C LEU A 197 19.00 -0.72 7.81
N TYR A 198 19.58 -0.36 8.96
CA TYR A 198 20.88 -0.87 9.41
C TYR A 198 21.99 -0.73 8.35
N ALA A 199 21.98 0.38 7.60
CA ALA A 199 22.89 0.65 6.49
C ALA A 199 22.87 -0.45 5.39
N LYS A 200 21.73 -1.10 5.17
CA LYS A 200 21.55 -2.15 4.18
C LYS A 200 20.47 -1.77 3.15
N PRO A 201 20.52 -2.34 1.92
CA PRO A 201 19.53 -2.06 0.90
C PRO A 201 18.12 -2.37 1.40
N THR A 202 17.22 -1.39 1.31
CA THR A 202 15.86 -1.47 1.86
C THR A 202 14.84 -0.97 0.85
N VAL A 203 13.76 -1.75 0.68
CA VAL A 203 12.54 -1.31 0.00
C VAL A 203 11.56 -0.79 1.04
N ILE A 204 11.01 0.40 0.82
CA ILE A 204 9.92 0.93 1.63
C ILE A 204 8.69 1.10 0.72
N ASN A 205 7.58 0.47 1.05
CA ASN A 205 6.30 0.61 0.34
C ASN A 205 5.15 0.81 1.32
N ASN A 206 4.17 1.60 0.89
CA ASN A 206 2.92 1.79 1.63
C ASN A 206 2.05 0.51 1.60
N VAL A 207 1.17 0.35 2.59
CA VAL A 207 0.23 -0.78 2.73
C VAL A 207 -0.58 -1.00 1.46
N GLU A 208 -1.29 0.02 0.96
CA GLU A 208 -2.14 -0.09 -0.23
C GLU A 208 -1.32 -0.53 -1.46
N THR A 209 -0.10 -0.02 -1.61
CA THR A 209 0.80 -0.41 -2.71
C THR A 209 1.08 -1.91 -2.70
N LEU A 210 1.42 -2.47 -1.54
CA LEU A 210 1.73 -3.89 -1.38
C LEU A 210 0.47 -4.75 -1.58
N CYS A 211 -0.68 -4.33 -1.08
CA CYS A 211 -1.95 -5.05 -1.24
C CYS A 211 -2.40 -5.20 -2.70
N VAL A 212 -1.94 -4.35 -3.61
CA VAL A 212 -2.25 -4.45 -5.06
C VAL A 212 -1.44 -5.56 -5.74
N VAL A 213 -0.24 -5.88 -5.24
CA VAL A 213 0.68 -6.81 -5.91
C VAL A 213 0.08 -8.20 -6.15
N PRO A 214 -0.65 -8.84 -5.21
CA PRO A 214 -1.32 -10.12 -5.44
C PRO A 214 -2.23 -10.11 -6.67
N TYR A 215 -2.98 -9.02 -6.88
CA TYR A 215 -3.82 -8.87 -8.07
C TYR A 215 -3.01 -8.87 -9.37
N ILE A 216 -1.90 -8.11 -9.41
CA ILE A 216 -1.03 -8.03 -10.59
C ILE A 216 -0.46 -9.41 -10.94
N ILE A 217 -0.04 -10.20 -9.94
CA ILE A 217 0.51 -11.53 -10.15
C ILE A 217 -0.60 -12.53 -10.58
N ASN A 218 -1.79 -12.41 -10.02
CA ASN A 218 -2.90 -13.31 -10.34
C ASN A 218 -3.51 -13.05 -11.71
N GLU A 219 -3.76 -11.78 -12.03
CA GLU A 219 -4.54 -11.36 -13.18
C GLU A 219 -3.68 -10.90 -14.38
N GLY A 220 -2.40 -10.61 -14.13
CA GLY A 220 -1.47 -10.09 -15.13
C GLY A 220 -1.32 -8.57 -15.11
N ALA A 221 -0.14 -8.11 -15.51
CA ALA A 221 0.21 -6.70 -15.56
C ALA A 221 -0.67 -5.89 -16.50
N GLU A 222 -1.00 -6.45 -17.66
CA GLU A 222 -1.81 -5.80 -18.70
C GLU A 222 -3.22 -5.48 -18.22
N LYS A 223 -3.84 -6.41 -17.46
CA LYS A 223 -5.19 -6.22 -16.93
C LYS A 223 -5.25 -5.09 -15.90
N TYR A 224 -4.20 -4.94 -15.09
CA TYR A 224 -4.08 -3.80 -14.18
C TYR A 224 -3.78 -2.51 -14.94
N ALA A 225 -2.88 -2.54 -15.91
CA ALA A 225 -2.49 -1.39 -16.73
C ALA A 225 -3.64 -0.86 -17.62
N ALA A 226 -4.64 -1.70 -17.91
CA ALA A 226 -5.84 -1.29 -18.64
C ALA A 226 -6.79 -0.41 -17.81
N LEU A 227 -6.61 -0.37 -16.48
CA LEU A 227 -7.36 0.52 -15.59
C LEU A 227 -6.61 1.84 -15.41
N GLY A 228 -7.36 2.92 -15.28
CA GLY A 228 -6.80 4.25 -15.05
C GLY A 228 -6.52 5.04 -16.32
N THR A 229 -5.65 6.04 -16.19
CA THR A 229 -5.22 6.90 -17.29
C THR A 229 -3.91 6.42 -17.92
N GLU A 230 -3.41 7.10 -18.94
CA GLU A 230 -2.15 6.73 -19.60
C GLU A 230 -0.96 6.68 -18.63
N LYS A 231 -0.86 7.65 -17.70
CA LYS A 231 0.26 7.78 -16.75
C LYS A 231 -0.06 7.31 -15.33
N SER A 232 -1.35 7.22 -14.98
CA SER A 232 -1.83 6.85 -13.66
C SER A 232 -2.67 5.59 -13.74
N LYS A 233 -2.02 4.41 -13.59
CA LYS A 233 -2.65 3.10 -13.79
C LYS A 233 -3.30 2.56 -12.52
N GLY A 234 -4.36 1.75 -12.72
CA GLY A 234 -5.01 0.97 -11.68
C GLY A 234 -6.07 1.72 -10.89
N THR A 235 -6.32 1.23 -9.68
CA THR A 235 -7.24 1.83 -8.70
C THR A 235 -6.49 2.57 -7.60
N LYS A 236 -7.22 3.37 -6.83
CA LYS A 236 -6.74 4.04 -5.62
C LYS A 236 -7.84 4.07 -4.57
N LEU A 237 -7.46 3.88 -3.32
CA LEU A 237 -8.35 4.14 -2.19
C LEU A 237 -8.36 5.63 -1.85
N VAL A 238 -9.57 6.18 -1.71
CA VAL A 238 -9.80 7.60 -1.39
C VAL A 238 -10.61 7.69 -0.11
N SER A 239 -10.04 8.35 0.90
CA SER A 239 -10.75 8.66 2.14
C SER A 239 -11.51 9.98 1.96
N VAL A 240 -12.83 9.91 1.87
CA VAL A 240 -13.69 11.10 1.74
C VAL A 240 -14.26 11.48 3.09
N SER A 241 -14.04 12.72 3.50
CA SER A 241 -14.54 13.26 4.77
C SER A 241 -15.04 14.71 4.61
N GLY A 242 -15.49 15.30 5.72
CA GLY A 242 -16.01 16.67 5.73
C GLY A 242 -17.52 16.71 5.49
N HIS A 243 -17.98 17.70 4.72
CA HIS A 243 -19.41 18.04 4.61
C HIS A 243 -20.16 17.22 3.53
N VAL A 244 -19.86 15.93 3.45
CA VAL A 244 -20.52 14.98 2.54
C VAL A 244 -21.55 14.11 3.26
N GLN A 245 -22.54 13.57 2.52
CA GLN A 245 -23.60 12.73 3.08
C GLN A 245 -23.06 11.40 3.64
N LYS A 246 -22.12 10.77 2.94
CA LYS A 246 -21.57 9.45 3.25
C LYS A 246 -20.05 9.53 3.28
N PRO A 247 -19.45 10.01 4.38
CA PRO A 247 -18.00 9.95 4.55
C PRO A 247 -17.54 8.49 4.63
N GLY A 248 -16.35 8.17 4.09
CA GLY A 248 -15.83 6.81 4.09
C GLY A 248 -14.68 6.61 3.10
N ASN A 249 -14.21 5.38 3.01
CA ASN A 249 -13.20 4.98 2.04
C ASN A 249 -13.86 4.40 0.79
N TYR A 250 -13.40 4.83 -0.36
CA TYR A 250 -13.89 4.41 -1.65
C TYR A 250 -12.74 3.96 -2.54
N GLU A 251 -12.88 2.82 -3.21
CA GLU A 251 -11.94 2.40 -4.24
C GLU A 251 -12.43 2.93 -5.60
N VAL A 252 -11.60 3.74 -6.25
CA VAL A 252 -11.90 4.34 -7.55
C VAL A 252 -10.81 3.99 -8.56
N VAL A 253 -11.18 3.90 -9.82
CA VAL A 253 -10.23 3.83 -10.93
C VAL A 253 -9.59 5.22 -11.08
N LEU A 254 -8.25 5.29 -11.21
CA LEU A 254 -7.58 6.58 -11.42
C LEU A 254 -8.08 7.25 -12.71
N GLY A 255 -8.31 8.56 -12.63
CA GLY A 255 -8.97 9.33 -13.69
C GLY A 255 -10.48 9.50 -13.51
N THR A 256 -11.11 8.79 -12.56
CA THR A 256 -12.53 9.05 -12.21
C THR A 256 -12.71 10.52 -11.87
N PRO A 257 -13.71 11.22 -12.45
CA PRO A 257 -13.98 12.61 -12.10
C PRO A 257 -14.21 12.79 -10.60
N THR A 258 -13.60 13.80 -10.00
CA THR A 258 -13.79 14.10 -8.57
C THR A 258 -15.25 14.34 -8.22
N ARG A 259 -16.05 14.84 -9.17
CA ARG A 259 -17.50 15.00 -9.04
C ARG A 259 -18.18 13.68 -8.72
N GLU A 260 -17.84 12.58 -9.40
CA GLU A 260 -18.43 11.25 -9.15
C GLU A 260 -18.08 10.76 -7.75
N ILE A 261 -16.86 11.01 -7.30
CA ILE A 261 -16.42 10.64 -5.94
C ILE A 261 -17.26 11.38 -4.89
N ILE A 262 -17.45 12.69 -5.05
CA ILE A 262 -18.16 13.52 -4.07
C ILE A 262 -19.68 13.29 -4.14
N TYR A 263 -20.28 13.26 -5.34
CA TYR A 263 -21.73 13.26 -5.47
C TYR A 263 -22.33 11.86 -5.57
N ASP A 264 -21.71 10.95 -6.34
CA ASP A 264 -22.29 9.63 -6.58
C ASP A 264 -21.89 8.65 -5.46
N LEU A 265 -20.60 8.62 -5.10
CA LEU A 265 -20.11 7.71 -4.06
C LEU A 265 -20.38 8.25 -2.65
N ALA A 266 -19.95 9.48 -2.36
CA ALA A 266 -20.13 10.10 -1.05
C ALA A 266 -21.52 10.76 -0.86
N GLY A 267 -22.42 10.67 -1.83
CA GLY A 267 -23.83 11.07 -1.74
C GLY A 267 -24.06 12.57 -1.83
N GLY A 268 -23.06 13.37 -2.21
CA GLY A 268 -23.15 14.81 -2.32
C GLY A 268 -22.99 15.56 -1.00
N ILE A 269 -23.22 16.86 -1.04
CA ILE A 269 -23.03 17.75 0.12
C ILE A 269 -24.27 17.69 1.03
N ARG A 270 -24.04 17.67 2.35
CA ARG A 270 -25.10 17.62 3.36
C ARG A 270 -25.99 18.86 3.37
N ASP A 271 -27.21 18.67 3.87
CA ASP A 271 -28.17 19.73 4.21
C ASP A 271 -28.56 20.62 3.03
N GLY A 272 -28.52 20.07 1.80
CA GLY A 272 -28.86 20.82 0.57
C GLY A 272 -27.87 21.92 0.21
N ASN A 273 -26.73 21.98 0.87
CA ASN A 273 -25.68 22.95 0.60
C ASN A 273 -24.98 22.66 -0.75
N LYS A 274 -24.22 23.64 -1.21
CA LYS A 274 -23.39 23.53 -2.42
C LYS A 274 -21.94 23.29 -2.03
N LEU A 275 -21.22 22.51 -2.86
CA LEU A 275 -19.77 22.41 -2.75
C LEU A 275 -19.15 23.80 -2.87
N LYS A 276 -18.30 24.18 -1.93
CA LYS A 276 -17.52 25.41 -1.97
C LYS A 276 -16.09 25.16 -2.44
N ALA A 277 -15.46 24.13 -1.85
CA ALA A 277 -14.10 23.75 -2.16
C ALA A 277 -13.84 22.31 -1.66
N PHE A 278 -12.76 21.69 -2.11
CA PHE A 278 -12.30 20.36 -1.67
C PHE A 278 -10.77 20.30 -1.66
N ILE A 279 -10.22 19.41 -0.85
CA ILE A 279 -8.78 19.12 -0.78
C ILE A 279 -8.59 17.73 -1.39
N PRO A 280 -7.91 17.59 -2.54
CA PRO A 280 -7.90 16.33 -3.30
C PRO A 280 -6.90 15.28 -2.80
N GLY A 281 -6.02 15.62 -1.88
CA GLY A 281 -4.92 14.70 -1.51
C GLY A 281 -4.38 14.84 -0.09
N GLY A 282 -5.13 15.39 0.84
CA GLY A 282 -4.70 15.60 2.22
C GLY A 282 -4.29 17.06 2.50
N SER A 283 -3.89 17.34 3.74
CA SER A 283 -3.64 18.70 4.21
C SER A 283 -2.41 19.38 3.58
N SER A 284 -1.56 18.61 2.95
CA SER A 284 -0.31 19.10 2.32
C SER A 284 -0.46 19.55 0.86
N VAL A 285 -1.69 19.46 0.29
CA VAL A 285 -1.95 19.92 -1.08
C VAL A 285 -2.90 21.11 -1.11
N PRO A 286 -2.86 21.94 -2.17
CA PRO A 286 -3.76 23.08 -2.33
C PRO A 286 -5.23 22.66 -2.33
N MET A 287 -6.08 23.53 -1.79
CA MET A 287 -7.52 23.43 -1.88
C MET A 287 -7.99 23.83 -3.27
N LEU A 288 -8.85 23.04 -3.89
CA LEU A 288 -9.47 23.36 -5.18
C LEU A 288 -10.89 23.93 -4.97
N PRO A 289 -11.27 25.00 -5.69
CA PRO A 289 -12.62 25.54 -5.64
C PRO A 289 -13.62 24.63 -6.37
N ALA A 290 -14.91 24.87 -6.14
CA ALA A 290 -16.00 24.03 -6.65
C ALA A 290 -16.07 23.90 -8.18
N ASP A 291 -15.64 24.92 -8.92
CA ASP A 291 -15.60 24.91 -10.38
C ASP A 291 -14.55 23.93 -10.96
N LYS A 292 -13.60 23.48 -10.14
CA LYS A 292 -12.61 22.46 -10.48
C LYS A 292 -13.08 21.00 -10.18
N VAL A 293 -14.32 20.81 -9.76
CA VAL A 293 -14.81 19.50 -9.31
C VAL A 293 -14.84 18.41 -10.39
N ASP A 294 -14.78 18.78 -11.65
CA ASP A 294 -14.75 17.85 -12.79
C ASP A 294 -13.34 17.33 -13.13
N VAL A 295 -12.31 17.79 -12.38
CA VAL A 295 -10.94 17.27 -12.55
C VAL A 295 -10.89 15.76 -12.34
N GLY A 296 -10.14 15.05 -13.21
CA GLY A 296 -9.88 13.64 -13.04
C GLY A 296 -9.05 13.36 -11.79
N TYR A 297 -9.46 12.36 -11.02
CA TYR A 297 -8.75 12.00 -9.78
C TYR A 297 -7.54 11.11 -10.11
N ASP A 298 -6.49 11.71 -10.62
CA ASP A 298 -5.19 11.10 -10.91
C ASP A 298 -4.05 12.08 -10.63
N TYR A 299 -2.81 11.58 -10.66
CA TYR A 299 -1.65 12.38 -10.25
C TYR A 299 -1.40 13.59 -11.16
N GLU A 300 -1.57 13.42 -12.45
CA GLU A 300 -1.29 14.46 -13.44
C GLU A 300 -2.38 15.52 -13.47
N SER A 301 -3.64 15.09 -13.58
CA SER A 301 -4.79 15.99 -13.66
C SER A 301 -4.92 16.86 -12.41
N LEU A 302 -4.69 16.29 -11.22
CA LEU A 302 -4.72 17.04 -9.97
C LEU A 302 -3.54 18.01 -9.82
N ALA A 303 -2.38 17.67 -10.38
CA ALA A 303 -1.21 18.55 -10.34
C ALA A 303 -1.34 19.76 -11.29
N GLU A 304 -2.13 19.61 -12.37
CA GLU A 304 -2.40 20.69 -13.34
C GLU A 304 -3.54 21.62 -12.91
N ALA A 305 -4.43 21.18 -12.01
CA ALA A 305 -5.63 21.92 -11.60
C ALA A 305 -5.35 23.05 -10.61
#